data_beaa1ab21c3783bad3abad2dbd6551f3
#
_entry.id   beaa1ab21c3783bad3abad2dbd6551f3
#
_cell.length_a   1.000
_cell.length_b   1.000
_cell.length_c   1.000
_cell.angle_alpha   90.00
_cell.angle_beta   90.00
_cell.angle_gamma   90.00
#
_symmetry.space_group_name_H-M   'P 1'
#
loop_
_entity.id
_entity.type
_entity.pdbx_description
1 polymer ?
#
loop_
_entity_poly.entity_id
_entity_poly.type
_entity_poly.pdbx_seq_one_letter_code
_entity_poly.pdbx_strand_id
1 'polypeptide(L)'
;WLVMCGMHLGLVPFMTQALTNPGYDAVFRPAFILHNMAEGGACIGVALRTKDAEKRAEALSIAFGCIVAGVTEPAIYGINLPRKKPMYGVMAGGAVGGVVAGLLGAKAYVMGYSTVLALPIFQNTIIAMSIAIVAAIVVAAAVTYVLGFEEKN
;
A
#
# COMPACT_ATOMS: atom_id res chain seq x y z
N TRP A 1 -1.55 -10.55 -3.31
CA TRP A 1 -1.31 -11.99 -3.43
C TRP A 1 0.07 -12.30 -4.02
N LEU A 2 0.48 -11.67 -5.12
CA LEU A 2 1.80 -11.89 -5.74
C LEU A 2 2.96 -11.56 -4.79
N VAL A 3 2.81 -10.51 -3.97
CA VAL A 3 3.82 -10.13 -2.96
C VAL A 3 3.96 -11.23 -1.90
N MET A 4 2.84 -11.77 -1.41
CA MET A 4 2.84 -12.85 -0.41
C MET A 4 3.50 -14.13 -0.91
N CYS A 5 3.39 -14.41 -2.21
CA CYS A 5 4.04 -15.57 -2.83
C CYS A 5 5.48 -15.29 -3.29
N GLY A 6 6.02 -14.08 -3.07
CA GLY A 6 7.34 -13.67 -3.57
C GLY A 6 7.42 -13.48 -5.07
N MET A 7 6.32 -13.67 -5.81
CA MET A 7 6.29 -13.65 -7.28
C MET A 7 6.28 -12.24 -7.88
N HIS A 8 6.16 -11.21 -7.05
CA HIS A 8 6.13 -9.81 -7.49
C HIS A 8 7.40 -9.37 -8.23
N LEU A 9 8.55 -9.96 -7.91
CA LEU A 9 9.82 -9.69 -8.60
C LEU A 9 9.78 -10.11 -10.07
N GLY A 10 8.96 -11.09 -10.44
CA GLY A 10 8.72 -11.47 -11.84
C GLY A 10 8.10 -10.37 -12.71
N LEU A 11 7.54 -9.31 -12.09
CA LEU A 11 6.98 -8.17 -12.81
C LEU A 11 8.03 -7.09 -13.13
N VAL A 12 9.23 -7.17 -12.56
CA VAL A 12 10.31 -6.17 -12.77
C VAL A 12 10.68 -6.00 -14.26
N PRO A 13 10.83 -7.08 -15.06
CA PRO A 13 11.11 -6.93 -16.49
C PRO A 13 10.04 -6.12 -17.24
N PHE A 14 8.76 -6.32 -16.91
CA PHE A 14 7.65 -5.57 -17.53
C PHE A 14 7.67 -4.09 -17.15
N MET A 15 8.01 -3.78 -15.88
CA MET A 15 8.19 -2.41 -15.41
C MET A 15 9.34 -1.72 -16.16
N THR A 16 10.48 -2.41 -16.31
CA THR A 16 11.64 -1.90 -17.04
C THR A 16 11.31 -1.65 -18.51
N GLN A 17 10.58 -2.58 -19.13
CA GLN A 17 10.13 -2.42 -20.52
C GLN A 17 9.20 -1.22 -20.67
N ALA A 18 8.24 -1.01 -19.78
CA ALA A 18 7.33 0.13 -19.81
C ALA A 18 8.08 1.46 -19.69
N LEU A 19 9.12 1.52 -18.87
CA LEU A 19 9.97 2.72 -18.75
C LEU A 19 10.86 2.98 -19.98
N THR A 20 11.15 1.93 -20.77
CA THR A 20 11.91 2.06 -22.01
C THR A 20 11.01 2.46 -23.18
N ASN A 21 9.84 1.85 -23.31
CA ASN A 21 8.84 2.12 -24.33
C ASN A 21 7.44 1.82 -23.78
N PRO A 22 6.58 2.82 -23.57
CA PRO A 22 6.56 4.22 -24.06
C PRO A 22 7.32 5.26 -23.20
N GLY A 23 8.12 4.87 -22.22
CA GLY A 23 8.90 5.79 -21.39
C GLY A 23 8.23 6.14 -20.05
N TYR A 24 7.15 5.45 -19.68
CA TYR A 24 6.48 5.58 -18.39
C TYR A 24 5.77 4.29 -17.98
N ASP A 25 5.60 4.07 -16.70
CA ASP A 25 4.80 2.98 -16.14
C ASP A 25 3.56 3.55 -15.45
N ALA A 26 2.39 3.23 -15.99
CA ALA A 26 1.09 3.65 -15.45
C ALA A 26 0.38 2.54 -14.67
N VAL A 27 0.95 1.33 -14.59
CA VAL A 27 0.28 0.16 -14.04
C VAL A 27 1.05 -0.42 -12.85
N PHE A 28 2.25 -0.92 -13.08
CA PHE A 28 2.97 -1.71 -12.09
C PHE A 28 3.49 -0.86 -10.94
N ARG A 29 4.21 0.22 -11.25
CA ARG A 29 4.81 1.09 -10.23
C ARG A 29 3.77 1.79 -9.35
N PRO A 30 2.70 2.40 -9.89
CA PRO A 30 1.60 2.89 -9.08
C PRO A 30 0.99 1.81 -8.20
N ALA A 31 0.73 0.60 -8.74
CA ALA A 31 0.13 -0.50 -7.99
C ALA A 31 1.02 -0.97 -6.82
N PHE A 32 2.34 -1.06 -7.00
CA PHE A 32 3.26 -1.44 -5.93
C PHE A 32 3.29 -0.43 -4.78
N ILE A 33 3.30 0.87 -5.09
CA ILE A 33 3.25 1.91 -4.07
C ILE A 33 1.90 1.87 -3.33
N LEU A 34 0.80 1.77 -4.06
CA LEU A 34 -0.54 1.75 -3.48
C LEU A 34 -0.78 0.51 -2.61
N HIS A 35 -0.19 -0.64 -2.98
CA HIS A 35 -0.21 -1.83 -2.14
C HIS A 35 0.45 -1.54 -0.77
N ASN A 36 1.67 -0.99 -0.76
CA ASN A 36 2.36 -0.67 0.48
C ASN A 36 1.59 0.37 1.32
N MET A 37 0.97 1.36 0.67
CA MET A 37 0.13 2.35 1.36
C MET A 37 -1.13 1.72 1.97
N ALA A 38 -1.77 0.80 1.26
CA ALA A 38 -2.94 0.09 1.77
C ALA A 38 -2.58 -0.84 2.94
N GLU A 39 -1.42 -1.52 2.91
CA GLU A 39 -0.91 -2.32 4.03
C GLU A 39 -0.71 -1.46 5.27
N GLY A 40 -0.04 -0.31 5.14
CA GLY A 40 0.12 0.64 6.23
C GLY A 40 -1.21 1.20 6.72
N GLY A 41 -2.14 1.50 5.80
CA GLY A 41 -3.49 1.95 6.12
C GLY A 41 -4.27 0.93 6.94
N ALA A 42 -4.21 -0.35 6.59
CA ALA A 42 -4.84 -1.42 7.37
C ALA A 42 -4.25 -1.52 8.78
N CYS A 43 -2.92 -1.39 8.94
CA CYS A 43 -2.27 -1.33 10.24
C CYS A 43 -2.74 -0.13 11.09
N ILE A 44 -2.95 1.04 10.47
CA ILE A 44 -3.56 2.19 11.15
C ILE A 44 -4.98 1.84 11.62
N GLY A 45 -5.78 1.18 10.78
CA GLY A 45 -7.12 0.72 11.16
C GLY A 45 -7.10 -0.22 12.36
N VAL A 46 -6.12 -1.13 12.42
CA VAL A 46 -5.89 -2.01 13.59
C VAL A 46 -5.52 -1.19 14.82
N ALA A 47 -4.59 -0.25 14.70
CA ALA A 47 -4.16 0.61 15.80
C ALA A 47 -5.29 1.47 16.39
N LEU A 48 -6.19 1.97 15.54
CA LEU A 48 -7.34 2.75 15.98
C LEU A 48 -8.39 1.92 16.72
N ARG A 49 -8.47 0.63 16.42
CA ARG A 49 -9.49 -0.24 17.01
C ARG A 49 -9.00 -1.01 18.23
N THR A 50 -7.72 -1.34 18.33
CA THR A 50 -7.18 -2.06 19.47
C THR A 50 -7.22 -1.21 20.75
N LYS A 51 -7.57 -1.83 21.88
CA LYS A 51 -7.59 -1.20 23.20
C LYS A 51 -6.26 -1.34 23.92
N ASP A 52 -5.42 -2.28 23.51
CA ASP A 52 -4.12 -2.54 24.08
C ASP A 52 -3.11 -1.50 23.57
N ALA A 53 -2.48 -0.78 24.50
CA ALA A 53 -1.53 0.30 24.20
C ALA A 53 -0.26 -0.23 23.51
N GLU A 54 0.21 -1.42 23.89
CA GLU A 54 1.39 -2.04 23.31
C GLU A 54 1.13 -2.47 21.86
N LYS A 55 0.04 -3.18 21.62
CA LYS A 55 -0.39 -3.59 20.26
C LYS A 55 -0.69 -2.39 19.36
N ARG A 56 -1.20 -1.29 19.93
CA ARG A 56 -1.40 -0.03 19.20
C ARG A 56 -0.07 0.57 18.75
N ALA A 57 0.90 0.66 19.66
CA ALA A 57 2.22 1.20 19.35
C ALA A 57 2.94 0.34 18.30
N GLU A 58 2.86 -0.98 18.41
CA GLU A 58 3.37 -1.93 17.43
C GLU A 58 2.76 -1.68 16.03
N ALA A 59 1.42 -1.64 15.95
CA ALA A 59 0.72 -1.45 14.69
C ALA A 59 1.04 -0.09 14.03
N LEU A 60 1.18 0.98 14.80
CA LEU A 60 1.59 2.30 14.28
C LEU A 60 3.04 2.30 13.80
N SER A 61 3.95 1.65 14.52
CA SER A 61 5.35 1.51 14.11
C SER A 61 5.46 0.76 12.78
N ILE A 62 4.72 -0.34 12.64
CA ILE A 62 4.68 -1.12 11.40
C ILE A 62 4.04 -0.32 10.26
N ALA A 63 2.95 0.42 10.52
CA ALA A 63 2.32 1.29 9.55
C ALA A 63 3.31 2.35 9.02
N PHE A 64 4.07 2.97 9.90
CA PHE A 64 5.13 3.91 9.53
C PHE A 64 6.19 3.24 8.65
N GLY A 65 6.64 2.03 9.02
CA GLY A 65 7.57 1.24 8.22
C GLY A 65 7.06 0.98 6.80
N CYS A 66 5.77 0.63 6.64
CA CYS A 66 5.17 0.44 5.31
C CYS A 66 5.14 1.71 4.48
N ILE A 67 4.69 2.81 5.07
CA ILE A 67 4.43 4.07 4.34
C ILE A 67 5.74 4.76 3.99
N VAL A 68 6.67 4.85 4.93
CA VAL A 68 7.91 5.64 4.78
C VAL A 68 9.08 4.78 4.30
N ALA A 69 9.30 3.61 4.88
CA ALA A 69 10.41 2.74 4.52
C ALA A 69 10.07 1.74 3.40
N GLY A 70 8.77 1.45 3.17
CA GLY A 70 8.33 0.52 2.14
C GLY A 70 8.48 -0.95 2.52
N VAL A 71 8.63 -1.24 3.82
CA VAL A 71 8.80 -2.60 4.36
C VAL A 71 7.43 -3.12 4.75
N THR A 72 6.91 -4.09 4.02
CA THR A 72 5.53 -4.60 4.18
C THR A 72 5.44 -5.95 4.88
N GLU A 73 6.53 -6.70 4.99
CA GLU A 73 6.54 -8.03 5.59
C GLU A 73 6.00 -8.04 7.03
N PRO A 74 6.38 -7.11 7.92
CA PRO A 74 5.80 -7.06 9.27
C PRO A 74 4.30 -6.76 9.27
N ALA A 75 3.83 -5.94 8.32
CA ALA A 75 2.40 -5.64 8.18
C ALA A 75 1.63 -6.86 7.69
N ILE A 76 2.11 -7.52 6.65
CA ILE A 76 1.46 -8.68 6.05
C ILE A 76 1.42 -9.82 7.07
N TYR A 77 2.57 -10.26 7.56
CA TYR A 77 2.69 -11.49 8.36
C TYR A 77 2.46 -11.28 9.85
N GLY A 78 2.77 -10.08 10.38
CA GLY A 78 2.59 -9.78 11.80
C GLY A 78 1.20 -9.27 12.16
N ILE A 79 0.57 -8.51 11.28
CA ILE A 79 -0.70 -7.83 11.59
C ILE A 79 -1.85 -8.28 10.70
N ASN A 80 -1.75 -8.08 9.37
CA ASN A 80 -2.90 -8.15 8.49
C ASN A 80 -3.36 -9.58 8.22
N LEU A 81 -2.44 -10.47 7.88
CA LEU A 81 -2.74 -11.87 7.57
C LEU A 81 -3.21 -12.69 8.79
N PRO A 82 -2.55 -12.62 9.97
CA PRO A 82 -3.00 -13.38 11.15
C PRO A 82 -4.39 -12.99 11.63
N ARG A 83 -4.77 -11.73 11.45
CA ARG A 83 -6.09 -11.21 11.82
C ARG A 83 -7.14 -11.37 10.71
N LYS A 84 -6.74 -11.79 9.49
CA LYS A 84 -7.57 -12.05 8.30
C LYS A 84 -8.35 -10.83 7.80
N LYS A 85 -9.21 -10.23 8.64
CA LYS A 85 -10.08 -9.11 8.27
C LYS A 85 -9.33 -7.84 7.78
N PRO A 86 -8.19 -7.42 8.35
CA PRO A 86 -7.40 -6.32 7.81
C PRO A 86 -6.95 -6.55 6.35
N MET A 87 -6.76 -7.79 5.91
CA MET A 87 -6.45 -8.09 4.51
C MET A 87 -7.55 -7.63 3.55
N TYR A 88 -8.82 -7.68 3.95
CA TYR A 88 -9.91 -7.11 3.14
C TYR A 88 -9.80 -5.58 3.06
N GLY A 89 -9.32 -4.94 4.13
CA GLY A 89 -9.00 -3.51 4.11
C GLY A 89 -7.90 -3.18 3.11
N VAL A 90 -6.82 -3.97 3.10
CA VAL A 90 -5.74 -3.83 2.11
C VAL A 90 -6.26 -3.97 0.69
N MET A 91 -7.07 -5.00 0.42
CA MET A 91 -7.64 -5.24 -0.92
C MET A 91 -8.53 -4.08 -1.36
N ALA A 92 -9.43 -3.61 -0.48
CA ALA A 92 -10.32 -2.48 -0.77
C ALA A 92 -9.54 -1.17 -0.98
N GLY A 93 -8.59 -0.87 -0.10
CA GLY A 93 -7.75 0.32 -0.22
C GLY A 93 -6.89 0.31 -1.48
N GLY A 94 -6.26 -0.83 -1.79
CA GLY A 94 -5.49 -1.00 -3.01
C GLY A 94 -6.34 -0.86 -4.28
N ALA A 95 -7.54 -1.44 -4.29
CA ALA A 95 -8.47 -1.34 -5.42
C ALA A 95 -8.92 0.11 -5.65
N VAL A 96 -9.38 0.80 -4.60
CA VAL A 96 -9.82 2.20 -4.70
C VAL A 96 -8.65 3.11 -5.09
N GLY A 97 -7.49 2.96 -4.45
CA GLY A 97 -6.29 3.71 -4.81
C GLY A 97 -5.89 3.48 -6.26
N GLY A 98 -5.92 2.23 -6.73
CA GLY A 98 -5.62 1.87 -8.12
C GLY A 98 -6.59 2.51 -9.13
N VAL A 99 -7.89 2.49 -8.85
CA VAL A 99 -8.91 3.15 -9.67
C VAL A 99 -8.67 4.67 -9.71
N VAL A 100 -8.41 5.30 -8.56
CA VAL A 100 -8.13 6.74 -8.49
C VAL A 100 -6.85 7.09 -9.28
N ALA A 101 -5.77 6.32 -9.10
CA ALA A 101 -4.52 6.53 -9.85
C ALA A 101 -4.72 6.38 -11.36
N GLY A 102 -5.50 5.39 -11.78
CA GLY A 102 -5.83 5.16 -13.20
C GLY A 102 -6.67 6.28 -13.80
N LEU A 103 -7.73 6.71 -13.11
CA LEU A 103 -8.60 7.80 -13.57
C LEU A 103 -7.88 9.14 -13.64
N LEU A 104 -6.99 9.42 -12.71
CA LEU A 104 -6.18 10.65 -12.69
C LEU A 104 -4.92 10.56 -13.56
N GLY A 105 -4.66 9.42 -14.19
CA GLY A 105 -3.56 9.20 -15.10
C GLY A 105 -2.18 9.25 -14.44
N ALA A 106 -2.04 8.68 -13.23
CA ALA A 106 -0.76 8.60 -12.55
C ALA A 106 0.26 7.78 -13.36
N LYS A 107 1.45 8.34 -13.59
CA LYS A 107 2.51 7.74 -14.40
C LYS A 107 3.85 7.88 -13.69
N ALA A 108 4.55 6.78 -13.52
CA ALA A 108 5.92 6.77 -13.04
C ALA A 108 6.89 6.83 -14.21
N TYR A 109 7.91 7.67 -14.13
CA TYR A 109 8.89 7.89 -15.19
C TYR A 109 10.26 7.30 -14.89
N VAL A 110 10.47 6.88 -13.64
CA VAL A 110 11.73 6.30 -13.16
C VAL A 110 11.44 5.13 -12.23
N MET A 111 12.34 4.15 -12.19
CA MET A 111 12.32 3.12 -11.15
C MET A 111 12.65 3.74 -9.79
N GLY A 112 11.96 3.28 -8.75
CA GLY A 112 12.18 3.75 -7.38
C GLY A 112 11.63 2.78 -6.35
N TYR A 113 11.80 3.10 -5.08
CA TYR A 113 11.23 2.33 -3.98
C TYR A 113 9.71 2.51 -3.89
N SER A 114 9.02 1.56 -3.27
CA SER A 114 7.57 1.59 -3.12
C SER A 114 7.17 2.28 -1.81
N THR A 115 7.54 3.55 -1.67
CA THR A 115 7.34 4.38 -0.49
C THR A 115 6.70 5.72 -0.85
N VAL A 116 6.18 6.43 0.15
CA VAL A 116 5.71 7.81 -0.05
C VAL A 116 6.84 8.74 -0.49
N LEU A 117 8.08 8.45 -0.11
CA LEU A 117 9.25 9.24 -0.50
C LEU A 117 9.60 9.10 -2.00
N ALA A 118 9.05 8.11 -2.67
CA ALA A 118 9.21 7.93 -4.12
C ALA A 118 8.25 8.78 -4.97
N LEU A 119 7.40 9.63 -4.36
CA LEU A 119 6.50 10.52 -5.09
C LEU A 119 7.18 11.33 -6.21
N PRO A 120 8.42 11.84 -6.07
CA PRO A 120 9.08 12.58 -7.15
C PRO A 120 9.23 11.81 -8.46
N ILE A 121 9.21 10.47 -8.47
CA ILE A 121 9.28 9.66 -9.69
C ILE A 121 8.07 9.85 -10.62
N PHE A 122 6.95 10.39 -10.10
CA PHE A 122 5.72 10.66 -10.85
C PHE A 122 5.72 12.03 -11.55
N GLN A 123 6.73 12.87 -11.33
CA GLN A 123 6.92 14.16 -12.00
C GLN A 123 5.60 14.96 -12.11
N ASN A 124 5.11 15.16 -13.32
CA ASN A 124 3.89 15.95 -13.58
C ASN A 124 2.60 15.31 -13.01
N THR A 125 2.63 14.06 -12.59
CA THR A 125 1.48 13.33 -12.04
C THR A 125 1.58 13.09 -10.52
N ILE A 126 2.44 13.83 -9.82
CA ILE A 126 2.63 13.75 -8.36
C ILE A 126 1.30 13.97 -7.62
N ILE A 127 0.51 14.97 -8.02
CA ILE A 127 -0.77 15.28 -7.38
C ILE A 127 -1.74 14.11 -7.53
N ALA A 128 -1.83 13.53 -8.72
CA ALA A 128 -2.67 12.38 -8.99
C ALA A 128 -2.30 11.18 -8.10
N MET A 129 -1.00 10.89 -7.99
CA MET A 129 -0.52 9.80 -7.16
C MET A 129 -0.69 10.09 -5.66
N SER A 130 -0.51 11.33 -5.23
CA SER A 130 -0.74 11.74 -3.83
C SER A 130 -2.19 11.53 -3.41
N ILE A 131 -3.15 11.91 -4.25
CA ILE A 131 -4.57 11.69 -4.01
C ILE A 131 -4.88 10.19 -3.93
N ALA A 132 -4.32 9.38 -4.83
CA ALA A 132 -4.49 7.94 -4.84
C ALA A 132 -3.91 7.27 -3.58
N ILE A 133 -2.75 7.73 -3.10
CA ILE A 133 -2.13 7.27 -1.85
C ILE A 133 -3.04 7.55 -0.66
N VAL A 134 -3.52 8.78 -0.52
CA VAL A 134 -4.42 9.16 0.57
C VAL A 134 -5.70 8.33 0.52
N ALA A 135 -6.30 8.16 -0.66
CA ALA A 135 -7.48 7.32 -0.85
C ALA A 135 -7.21 5.86 -0.42
N ALA A 136 -6.08 5.28 -0.83
CA ALA A 136 -5.71 3.91 -0.46
C ALA A 136 -5.57 3.74 1.06
N ILE A 137 -4.86 4.65 1.74
CA ILE A 137 -4.65 4.60 3.19
C ILE A 137 -5.98 4.75 3.93
N VAL A 138 -6.77 5.77 3.59
CA VAL A 138 -8.04 6.08 4.27
C VAL A 138 -9.04 4.93 4.10
N VAL A 139 -9.20 4.41 2.90
CA VAL A 139 -10.14 3.30 2.63
C VAL A 139 -9.67 2.02 3.34
N ALA A 140 -8.38 1.69 3.28
CA ALA A 140 -7.84 0.52 3.98
C ALA A 140 -8.06 0.62 5.50
N ALA A 141 -7.78 1.78 6.09
CA ALA A 141 -7.99 2.03 7.52
C ALA A 141 -9.48 1.96 7.89
N ALA A 142 -10.34 2.62 7.13
CA ALA A 142 -11.79 2.65 7.39
C ALA A 142 -12.42 1.25 7.29
N VAL A 143 -12.12 0.51 6.23
CA VAL A 143 -12.64 -0.87 6.05
C VAL A 143 -12.14 -1.78 7.16
N THR A 144 -10.86 -1.71 7.52
CA THR A 144 -10.29 -2.49 8.63
C THR A 144 -10.96 -2.14 9.96
N TYR A 145 -11.17 -0.86 10.22
CA TYR A 145 -11.83 -0.39 11.44
C TYR A 145 -13.28 -0.88 11.53
N VAL A 146 -14.05 -0.78 10.44
CA VAL A 146 -15.47 -1.18 10.38
C VAL A 146 -15.63 -2.69 10.49
N LEU A 147 -14.86 -3.47 9.73
CA LEU A 147 -14.93 -4.93 9.76
C LEU A 147 -14.52 -5.50 11.13
N GLY A 148 -13.66 -4.79 11.85
CA GLY A 148 -13.09 -5.24 13.10
C GLY A 148 -12.23 -6.49 12.93
N PHE A 149 -11.66 -6.98 14.03
CA PHE A 149 -10.88 -8.22 14.07
C PHE A 149 -10.95 -8.79 15.48
N GLU A 150 -10.72 -10.08 15.59
CA GLU A 150 -10.57 -10.72 16.90
C GLU A 150 -9.14 -10.51 17.38
N GLU A 151 -8.97 -9.92 18.55
CA GLU A 151 -7.66 -9.88 19.19
C GLU A 151 -7.32 -11.30 19.64
N LYS A 152 -6.37 -11.94 18.95
CA LYS A 152 -5.77 -13.16 19.47
C LYS A 152 -4.95 -12.80 20.73
N ASN A 153 -5.34 -13.39 21.88
CA ASN A 153 -4.57 -13.39 23.10
C ASN A 153 -3.23 -14.09 22.90
#